data_5695bdcea615826ff939d7635f23d1f1
#
_entry.id   5695bdcea615826ff939d7635f23d1f1
#
_cell.length_a   1.000
_cell.length_b   1.000
_cell.length_c   1.000
_cell.angle_alpha   90.00
_cell.angle_beta   90.00
_cell.angle_gamma   90.00
#
_symmetry.space_group_name_H-M   'P 1'
#
loop_
_entity.id
_entity.type
_entity.pdbx_description
1 polymer ?
#
loop_
_entity_poly.entity_id
_entity_poly.type
_entity_poly.pdbx_seq_one_letter_code
_entity_poly.pdbx_strand_id
1 'polypeptide(L)'
;MALEPYLDLADVSARTGAFTEAGGIAALNGGAKSGNENYSTLGVRATLPDLSLLGVKMVPDFNLGWQHAFTRFLSTQTLVFAGTGESFTVAGVALDSDAAAMQVGFDFLLAPGAILDIGYDGEVSGRVQDHAVRADLEWRL
;
A
#
# COMPACT_ATOMS: atom_id res chain seq x y z
N MET A 1 -2.45 -13.89 24.46
CA MET A 1 -3.06 -12.80 23.69
C MET A 1 -2.29 -11.54 23.99
N ALA A 2 -1.73 -10.91 22.98
CA ALA A 2 -1.11 -9.59 23.05
C ALA A 2 -2.00 -8.62 22.25
N LEU A 3 -2.24 -7.44 22.79
CA LEU A 3 -2.98 -6.36 22.14
C LEU A 3 -2.12 -5.10 22.21
N GLU A 4 -1.84 -4.50 21.06
CA GLU A 4 -0.94 -3.37 20.94
C GLU A 4 -1.63 -2.25 20.12
N PRO A 5 -2.11 -1.18 20.78
CA PRO A 5 -2.50 0.01 20.07
C PRO A 5 -1.24 0.73 19.55
N TYR A 6 -1.34 1.33 18.36
CA TYR A 6 -0.22 2.07 17.76
C TYR A 6 -0.69 3.34 17.04
N LEU A 7 0.23 4.27 16.90
CA LEU A 7 0.09 5.46 16.08
C LEU A 7 1.36 5.61 15.26
N ASP A 8 1.21 5.57 13.95
CA ASP A 8 2.30 5.81 13.01
C ASP A 8 2.09 7.16 12.31
N LEU A 9 3.17 7.88 12.07
CA LEU A 9 3.20 9.09 11.27
C LEU A 9 4.20 8.88 10.13
N ALA A 10 3.79 9.20 8.92
CA ALA A 10 4.64 9.06 7.75
C ALA A 10 4.60 10.30 6.86
N ASP A 11 5.76 10.60 6.27
CA ASP A 11 5.94 11.59 5.23
C ASP A 11 6.50 10.90 3.99
N VAL A 12 5.78 11.00 2.88
CA VAL A 12 6.17 10.42 1.60
C VAL A 12 6.41 11.53 0.61
N SER A 13 7.63 11.59 0.06
CA SER A 13 7.96 12.52 -0.99
C SER A 13 8.24 11.77 -2.29
N ALA A 14 7.55 12.16 -3.36
CA ALA A 14 7.73 11.62 -4.70
C ALA A 14 8.27 12.70 -5.64
N ARG A 15 9.21 12.32 -6.50
CA ARG A 15 9.76 13.21 -7.53
C ARG A 15 9.81 12.49 -8.86
N THR A 16 9.34 13.17 -9.89
CA THR A 16 9.49 12.74 -11.28
C THR A 16 10.35 13.76 -12.01
N GLY A 17 11.40 13.32 -12.68
CA GLY A 17 12.24 14.19 -13.49
C GLY A 17 11.51 14.70 -14.73
N ALA A 18 11.99 15.81 -15.30
CA ALA A 18 11.58 16.22 -16.64
C ALA A 18 12.04 15.16 -17.66
N PHE A 19 11.24 14.96 -18.70
CA PHE A 19 11.57 14.03 -19.77
C PHE A 19 11.21 14.62 -21.15
N THR A 20 11.91 14.16 -22.15
CA THR A 20 11.66 14.46 -23.56
C THR A 20 11.70 13.16 -24.32
N GLU A 21 10.59 12.81 -24.95
CA GLU A 21 10.51 11.65 -25.83
C GLU A 21 11.06 12.00 -27.22
N ALA A 22 11.67 11.03 -27.86
CA ALA A 22 12.11 11.11 -29.24
C ALA A 22 11.28 10.14 -30.09
N GLY A 23 10.78 10.59 -31.25
CA GLY A 23 10.07 9.68 -32.17
C GLY A 23 8.75 10.23 -32.70
N GLY A 24 8.82 11.12 -33.65
CA GLY A 24 7.67 11.59 -34.43
C GLY A 24 6.84 12.70 -33.77
N ILE A 25 5.72 13.03 -34.40
CA ILE A 25 4.86 14.17 -34.02
C ILE A 25 4.11 13.97 -32.70
N ALA A 26 3.98 12.73 -32.25
CA ALA A 26 3.28 12.36 -31.02
C ALA A 26 4.23 12.25 -29.80
N ALA A 27 5.54 12.50 -29.97
CA ALA A 27 6.48 12.52 -28.86
C ALA A 27 6.11 13.60 -27.84
N LEU A 28 6.25 13.31 -26.55
CA LEU A 28 5.83 14.15 -25.45
C LEU A 28 7.03 14.74 -24.69
N ASN A 29 6.87 15.97 -24.25
CA ASN A 29 7.74 16.60 -23.27
C ASN A 29 6.97 16.76 -21.97
N GLY A 30 7.57 16.36 -20.86
CA GLY A 30 7.01 16.51 -19.51
C GLY A 30 7.96 17.27 -18.59
N GLY A 31 7.43 18.23 -17.83
CA GLY A 31 8.18 18.95 -16.81
C GLY A 31 8.46 18.10 -15.56
N ALA A 32 9.52 18.46 -14.83
CA ALA A 32 9.77 17.86 -13.52
C ALA A 32 8.66 18.20 -12.53
N LYS A 33 8.34 17.24 -11.65
CA LYS A 33 7.32 17.37 -10.65
C LYS A 33 7.76 16.77 -9.32
N SER A 34 7.31 17.37 -8.23
CA SER A 34 7.45 16.82 -6.88
C SER A 34 6.15 16.96 -6.11
N GLY A 35 5.91 16.06 -5.20
CA GLY A 35 4.80 16.11 -4.26
C GLY A 35 5.16 15.44 -2.95
N ASN A 36 4.57 15.93 -1.88
CA ASN A 36 4.70 15.38 -0.54
C ASN A 36 3.32 15.01 -0.02
N GLU A 37 3.23 13.90 0.68
CA GLU A 37 2.03 13.44 1.35
C GLU A 37 2.37 13.05 2.78
N ASN A 38 1.62 13.62 3.74
CA ASN A 38 1.76 13.33 5.15
C ASN A 38 0.51 12.61 5.60
N TYR A 39 0.68 11.51 6.30
CA TYR A 39 -0.44 10.76 6.85
C TYR A 39 -0.14 10.17 8.23
N SER A 40 -1.20 9.90 8.97
CA SER A 40 -1.16 9.16 10.23
C SER A 40 -1.95 7.87 10.10
N THR A 41 -1.51 6.83 10.81
CA THR A 41 -2.27 5.59 10.97
C THR A 41 -2.47 5.32 12.45
N LEU A 42 -3.72 5.31 12.89
CA LEU A 42 -4.10 4.88 14.22
C LEU A 42 -4.66 3.46 14.12
N GLY A 43 -4.11 2.54 14.89
CA GLY A 43 -4.52 1.15 14.77
C GLY A 43 -4.30 0.31 16.01
N VAL A 44 -4.65 -0.95 15.88
CA VAL A 44 -4.46 -1.98 16.89
C VAL A 44 -3.97 -3.27 16.21
N ARG A 45 -2.90 -3.83 16.77
CA ARG A 45 -2.41 -5.17 16.43
C ARG A 45 -2.76 -6.13 17.55
N ALA A 46 -3.10 -7.35 17.19
CA ALA A 46 -3.30 -8.40 18.18
C ALA A 46 -2.78 -9.73 17.66
N THR A 47 -2.10 -10.44 18.56
CA THR A 47 -1.71 -11.84 18.36
C THR A 47 -2.51 -12.69 19.36
N LEU A 48 -3.24 -13.65 18.85
CA LEU A 48 -4.04 -14.55 19.65
C LEU A 48 -3.17 -15.71 20.20
N PRO A 49 -3.60 -16.37 21.26
CA PRO A 49 -2.95 -17.59 21.71
C PRO A 49 -2.96 -18.68 20.64
N ASP A 50 -1.98 -19.56 20.69
CA ASP A 50 -1.92 -20.73 19.82
C ASP A 50 -3.24 -21.49 19.88
N LEU A 51 -3.76 -21.79 18.70
CA LEU A 51 -4.89 -22.69 18.49
C LEU A 51 -4.38 -24.00 17.90
N SER A 52 -5.14 -25.07 18.06
CA SER A 52 -4.86 -26.35 17.38
C SER A 52 -5.99 -26.63 16.41
N LEU A 53 -5.67 -26.66 15.14
CA LEU A 53 -6.59 -27.01 14.08
C LEU A 53 -6.12 -28.32 13.40
N LEU A 54 -6.92 -29.37 13.49
CA LEU A 54 -6.59 -30.71 12.95
C LEU A 54 -5.23 -31.26 13.43
N GLY A 55 -4.81 -30.92 14.64
CA GLY A 55 -3.52 -31.32 15.20
C GLY A 55 -2.33 -30.45 14.81
N VAL A 56 -2.53 -29.43 13.97
CA VAL A 56 -1.52 -28.44 13.63
C VAL A 56 -1.68 -27.22 14.54
N LYS A 57 -0.59 -26.72 15.10
CA LYS A 57 -0.59 -25.48 15.84
C LYS A 57 -0.70 -24.30 14.88
N MET A 58 -1.57 -23.36 15.20
CA MET A 58 -1.82 -22.16 14.43
C MET A 58 -1.80 -20.95 15.36
N VAL A 59 -1.12 -19.89 14.94
CA VAL A 59 -1.08 -18.60 15.65
C VAL A 59 -1.79 -17.57 14.77
N PRO A 60 -3.00 -17.12 15.16
CA PRO A 60 -3.68 -16.05 14.44
C PRO A 60 -3.14 -14.68 14.86
N ASP A 61 -3.00 -13.79 13.90
CA ASP A 61 -2.74 -12.38 14.12
C ASP A 61 -3.67 -11.51 13.28
N PHE A 62 -3.90 -10.29 13.75
CA PHE A 62 -4.64 -9.31 12.99
C PHE A 62 -4.13 -7.90 13.28
N ASN A 63 -4.30 -7.03 12.31
CA ASN A 63 -4.03 -5.61 12.39
C ASN A 63 -5.22 -4.86 11.78
N LEU A 64 -5.71 -3.86 12.48
CA LEU A 64 -6.75 -2.96 11.99
C LEU A 64 -6.26 -1.54 12.21
N GLY A 65 -6.25 -0.74 11.15
CA GLY A 65 -5.80 0.64 11.15
C GLY A 65 -6.75 1.56 10.43
N TRP A 66 -6.85 2.77 10.92
CA TRP A 66 -7.43 3.90 10.20
C TRP A 66 -6.32 4.85 9.80
N GLN A 67 -6.20 5.08 8.51
CA GLN A 67 -5.22 5.99 7.93
C GLN A 67 -5.89 7.32 7.58
N HIS A 68 -5.26 8.43 7.93
CA HIS A 68 -5.71 9.77 7.59
C HIS A 68 -4.60 10.55 6.90
N ALA A 69 -4.85 10.98 5.66
CA ALA A 69 -3.95 11.82 4.89
C ALA A 69 -4.26 13.30 5.14
N PHE A 70 -3.28 14.03 5.68
CA PHE A 70 -3.40 15.49 5.97
C PHE A 70 -3.24 16.34 4.71
N THR A 71 -2.52 15.83 3.71
CA THR A 71 -2.32 16.51 2.43
C THR A 71 -2.88 15.64 1.31
N ARG A 72 -3.68 16.25 0.43
CA ARG A 72 -4.18 15.59 -0.77
C ARG A 72 -3.30 16.01 -1.94
N PHE A 73 -2.43 15.11 -2.35
CA PHE A 73 -1.63 15.36 -3.53
C PHE A 73 -2.40 14.92 -4.79
N LEU A 74 -2.94 15.91 -5.51
CA LEU A 74 -3.47 15.70 -6.86
C LEU A 74 -2.28 15.68 -7.83
N SER A 75 -1.93 14.49 -8.28
CA SER A 75 -0.93 14.36 -9.33
C SER A 75 -1.50 14.86 -10.66
N THR A 76 -1.13 16.07 -11.06
CA THR A 76 -1.45 16.59 -12.39
C THR A 76 -0.16 16.72 -13.20
N GLN A 77 -0.12 16.30 -14.44
CA GLN A 77 1.04 16.43 -15.33
C GLN A 77 0.63 17.18 -16.60
N THR A 78 1.29 18.29 -16.87
CA THR A 78 1.16 18.96 -18.17
C THR A 78 2.19 18.38 -19.12
N LEU A 79 1.71 17.94 -20.25
CA LEU A 79 2.48 17.34 -21.32
C LEU A 79 2.35 18.22 -22.58
N VAL A 80 3.41 18.27 -23.38
CA VAL A 80 3.46 19.06 -24.61
C VAL A 80 3.88 18.14 -25.76
N PHE A 81 3.13 18.14 -26.84
CA PHE A 81 3.54 17.45 -28.06
C PHE A 81 4.75 18.14 -28.69
N ALA A 82 5.86 17.39 -28.85
CA ALA A 82 7.09 17.93 -29.40
C ALA A 82 6.96 18.46 -30.84
N GLY A 83 6.08 17.82 -31.63
CA GLY A 83 5.88 18.19 -33.04
C GLY A 83 4.99 19.40 -33.29
N THR A 84 4.00 19.65 -32.42
CA THR A 84 3.01 20.72 -32.60
C THR A 84 3.10 21.84 -31.58
N GLY A 85 3.72 21.58 -30.41
CA GLY A 85 3.73 22.50 -29.27
C GLY A 85 2.40 22.58 -28.52
N GLU A 86 1.40 21.79 -28.91
CA GLU A 86 0.12 21.71 -28.19
C GLU A 86 0.29 21.05 -26.84
N SER A 87 -0.34 21.62 -25.81
CA SER A 87 -0.26 21.11 -24.45
C SER A 87 -1.59 20.55 -23.96
N PHE A 88 -1.51 19.53 -23.11
CA PHE A 88 -2.65 18.99 -22.38
C PHE A 88 -2.25 18.61 -20.95
N THR A 89 -3.22 18.55 -20.05
CA THR A 89 -2.97 18.17 -18.66
C THR A 89 -3.69 16.88 -18.36
N VAL A 90 -2.93 15.93 -17.81
CA VAL A 90 -3.45 14.68 -17.24
C VAL A 90 -3.53 14.83 -15.74
N ALA A 91 -4.67 14.52 -15.16
CA ALA A 91 -4.86 14.47 -13.73
C ALA A 91 -4.95 13.01 -13.27
N GLY A 92 -4.21 12.67 -12.24
CA GLY A 92 -4.35 11.40 -11.53
C GLY A 92 -5.65 11.36 -10.73
N VAL A 93 -6.00 10.18 -10.25
CA VAL A 93 -7.14 10.00 -9.34
C VAL A 93 -6.77 10.60 -7.99
N ALA A 94 -7.64 11.47 -7.47
CA ALA A 94 -7.50 11.95 -6.09
C ALA A 94 -7.76 10.79 -5.13
N LEU A 95 -6.79 10.47 -4.30
CA LEU A 95 -6.98 9.54 -3.20
C LEU A 95 -7.87 10.16 -2.12
N ASP A 96 -8.60 9.32 -1.40
CA ASP A 96 -9.38 9.77 -0.26
C ASP A 96 -8.46 10.14 0.91
N SER A 97 -8.94 11.03 1.77
CA SER A 97 -8.18 11.39 2.98
C SER A 97 -8.18 10.27 4.01
N ASP A 98 -9.19 9.42 3.96
CA ASP A 98 -9.44 8.40 4.97
C ASP A 98 -9.51 7.03 4.31
N ALA A 99 -8.76 6.08 4.86
CA ALA A 99 -8.77 4.69 4.48
C ALA A 99 -8.78 3.79 5.72
N ALA A 100 -9.46 2.66 5.63
CA ALA A 100 -9.37 1.59 6.61
C ALA A 100 -8.47 0.48 6.05
N ALA A 101 -7.45 0.10 6.81
CA ALA A 101 -6.55 -0.99 6.48
C ALA A 101 -6.76 -2.16 7.45
N MET A 102 -6.79 -3.36 6.94
CA MET A 102 -6.97 -4.59 7.70
C MET A 102 -6.00 -5.66 7.22
N GLN A 103 -5.34 -6.32 8.18
CA GLN A 103 -4.53 -7.51 7.91
C GLN A 103 -4.99 -8.63 8.83
N VAL A 104 -5.08 -9.82 8.29
CA VAL A 104 -5.36 -11.05 9.06
C VAL A 104 -4.35 -12.10 8.63
N GLY A 105 -3.63 -12.66 9.59
CA GLY A 105 -2.60 -13.67 9.36
C GLY A 105 -2.84 -14.94 10.16
N PHE A 106 -2.33 -16.04 9.63
CA PHE A 106 -2.35 -17.35 10.27
C PHE A 106 -1.02 -18.06 10.03
N ASP A 107 -0.22 -18.21 11.08
CA ASP A 107 1.02 -18.99 11.08
C ASP A 107 0.72 -20.45 11.43
N PHE A 108 0.87 -21.36 10.51
CA PHE A 108 0.73 -22.80 10.72
C PHE A 108 2.08 -23.45 10.95
N LEU A 109 2.30 -24.00 12.13
CA LEU A 109 3.52 -24.73 12.49
C LEU A 109 3.37 -26.18 12.01
N LEU A 110 3.77 -26.44 10.75
CA LEU A 110 3.58 -27.75 10.10
C LEU A 110 4.52 -28.82 10.65
N ALA A 111 5.77 -28.46 10.94
CA ALA A 111 6.81 -29.32 11.48
C ALA A 111 7.88 -28.49 12.19
N PRO A 112 8.80 -29.11 12.96
CA PRO A 112 9.98 -28.40 13.47
C PRO A 112 10.76 -27.76 12.30
N GLY A 113 10.81 -26.42 12.26
CA GLY A 113 11.45 -25.66 11.19
C GLY A 113 10.61 -25.39 9.94
N ALA A 114 9.34 -25.84 9.88
CA ALA A 114 8.44 -25.56 8.76
C ALA A 114 7.23 -24.74 9.22
N ILE A 115 7.10 -23.54 8.70
CA ILE A 115 5.98 -22.61 8.98
C ILE A 115 5.33 -22.21 7.66
N LEU A 116 4.01 -22.33 7.60
CA LEU A 116 3.20 -21.79 6.51
C LEU A 116 2.44 -20.57 7.05
N ASP A 117 2.76 -19.39 6.52
CA ASP A 117 1.99 -18.17 6.73
C ASP A 117 0.93 -18.03 5.62
N ILE A 118 -0.30 -17.77 6.02
CA ILE A 118 -1.39 -17.39 5.11
C ILE A 118 -1.96 -16.07 5.61
N GLY A 119 -1.93 -15.06 4.75
CA GLY A 119 -2.38 -13.72 5.09
C GLY A 119 -3.37 -13.15 4.09
N TYR A 120 -4.20 -12.27 4.62
CA TYR A 120 -5.08 -11.40 3.85
C TYR A 120 -4.80 -9.97 4.25
N ASP A 121 -4.64 -9.10 3.24
CA ASP A 121 -4.46 -7.66 3.39
C ASP A 121 -5.60 -6.97 2.63
N GLY A 122 -6.27 -6.04 3.27
CA GLY A 122 -7.34 -5.26 2.69
C GLY A 122 -7.20 -3.78 3.02
N GLU A 123 -7.42 -2.93 2.04
CA GLU A 123 -7.55 -1.49 2.21
C GLU A 123 -8.82 -1.00 1.54
N VAL A 124 -9.60 -0.20 2.24
CA VAL A 124 -10.88 0.33 1.74
C VAL A 124 -10.96 1.81 2.04
N SER A 125 -11.19 2.60 0.99
CA SER A 125 -11.55 4.01 1.07
C SER A 125 -12.83 4.29 0.27
N GLY A 126 -13.23 5.54 0.14
CA GLY A 126 -14.41 5.89 -0.65
C GLY A 126 -14.28 5.62 -2.15
N ARG A 127 -13.04 5.52 -2.66
CA ARG A 127 -12.75 5.39 -4.11
C ARG A 127 -11.86 4.22 -4.47
N VAL A 128 -11.15 3.67 -3.49
CA VAL A 128 -10.18 2.59 -3.72
C VAL A 128 -10.53 1.43 -2.80
N GLN A 129 -10.53 0.24 -3.37
CA GLN A 129 -10.59 -1.02 -2.64
C GLN A 129 -9.45 -1.89 -3.15
N ASP A 130 -8.58 -2.31 -2.26
CA ASP A 130 -7.49 -3.21 -2.55
C ASP A 130 -7.58 -4.45 -1.65
N HIS A 131 -7.34 -5.61 -2.25
CA HIS A 131 -7.44 -6.89 -1.57
C HIS A 131 -6.32 -7.81 -2.06
N ALA A 132 -5.52 -8.29 -1.15
CA ALA A 132 -4.44 -9.22 -1.44
C ALA A 132 -4.50 -10.44 -0.53
N VAL A 133 -4.17 -11.59 -1.08
CA VAL A 133 -3.95 -12.82 -0.33
C VAL A 133 -2.50 -13.24 -0.57
N ARG A 134 -1.79 -13.58 0.51
CA ARG A 134 -0.44 -14.10 0.44
C ARG A 134 -0.37 -15.48 1.08
N ALA A 135 0.59 -16.28 0.63
CA ALA A 135 0.96 -17.54 1.26
C ALA A 135 2.48 -17.71 1.13
N ASP A 136 3.14 -17.87 2.26
CA ASP A 136 4.59 -18.02 2.35
C ASP A 136 4.93 -19.30 3.11
N LEU A 137 5.85 -20.11 2.56
CA LEU A 137 6.36 -21.30 3.23
C LEU A 137 7.83 -21.12 3.57
N GLU A 138 8.11 -21.03 4.86
CA GLU A 138 9.47 -21.00 5.37
C GLU A 138 9.87 -22.40 5.82
N TRP A 139 11.04 -22.89 5.35
CA TRP A 139 11.61 -24.15 5.75
C TRP A 139 13.07 -23.97 6.14
N ARG A 140 13.35 -24.21 7.41
CA ARG A 140 14.74 -24.21 7.97
C ARG A 140 15.22 -25.65 8.08
N LEU A 141 16.31 -25.96 7.41
CA LEU A 141 17.01 -27.25 7.46
C LEU A 141 18.02 -27.27 8.60
#